data_58fe995cd61be62a0509ba569d308bf4
#
_entry.id   58fe995cd61be62a0509ba569d308bf4
#
_cell.length_a   1.000
_cell.length_b   1.000
_cell.length_c   1.000
_cell.angle_alpha   90.00
_cell.angle_beta   90.00
_cell.angle_gamma   90.00
#
_symmetry.space_group_name_H-M   'P 1'
#
loop_
_entity.id
_entity.type
_entity.pdbx_description
1 polymer ?
#
loop_
_entity_poly.entity_id
_entity_poly.type
_entity_poly.pdbx_seq_one_letter_code
_entity_poly.pdbx_strand_id
1 'polypeptide(L)'
;MSTTDERLRAEYVTDPAAAMARLAAQDHFGDHVVYERGGEWVFAADPIGTVELDAGELRITWAGETTARGWSGSPAAVMNSVLAGLPMTGRNAYGWIGFEFCAWSLGATGYLSPGTALVHLMIPRVEVRIDTTGAVWITGADPDEAAILADTVASSRDTALPQAHPVDVRVDTSGYRERVATAVAEIEAGRYQKVILSRQVELPFAVDIPATYRLGRAHNTPARSFLLKLGGLEAAGFSPELVLSVDDDRMVSTEPLAGTRAFGLGAEMDSAARAELVSDPKEIVEHALSVQTCFAEIGTVAEPGTASVSDFMAVRERGSVQHLASTVRGRLAAGRTAWDAVDAIFPSVTASGIPKRSGVDSVFRHDRPRGLYSGAVLMVSPTGALEAALVLRAVYQTGEGAWLRAGAGVVAQSLPEREFEETCEKLGSVAPYVVKM
;
A
#
# COMPACT_ATOMS: atom_id res chain seq x y z
N MET A 1 24.90 -22.95 8.23
CA MET A 1 25.83 -21.93 8.77
C MET A 1 24.96 -20.99 9.60
N SER A 2 25.26 -20.85 10.89
CA SER A 2 24.51 -19.99 11.80
C SER A 2 24.71 -18.53 11.35
N THR A 3 23.63 -17.88 10.90
CA THR A 3 23.60 -16.43 10.69
C THR A 3 23.62 -15.79 12.06
N THR A 4 24.78 -15.29 12.47
CA THR A 4 24.94 -14.47 13.66
C THR A 4 24.16 -13.19 13.41
N ASP A 5 23.05 -12.98 14.10
CA ASP A 5 22.40 -11.67 14.22
C ASP A 5 23.39 -10.75 14.97
N GLU A 6 24.23 -10.04 14.23
CA GLU A 6 25.10 -9.04 14.84
C GLU A 6 24.29 -7.80 15.17
N ARG A 7 23.97 -7.68 16.45
CA ARG A 7 23.46 -6.45 17.06
C ARG A 7 24.57 -5.42 17.06
N LEU A 8 24.70 -4.68 15.97
CA LEU A 8 25.50 -3.48 16.00
C LEU A 8 24.83 -2.46 16.93
N ARG A 9 25.46 -2.16 18.07
CA ARG A 9 25.10 -1.00 18.89
C ARG A 9 25.44 0.27 18.13
N ALA A 10 24.63 0.61 17.10
CA ALA A 10 24.58 1.97 16.63
C ALA A 10 23.94 2.83 17.72
N GLU A 11 24.41 4.04 17.87
CA GLU A 11 23.74 5.04 18.70
C GLU A 11 22.27 5.18 18.25
N TYR A 12 21.37 5.43 19.22
CA TYR A 12 19.92 5.52 18.96
C TYR A 12 19.60 6.46 17.78
N VAL A 13 18.85 5.94 16.81
CA VAL A 13 18.38 6.69 15.65
C VAL A 13 17.19 7.55 16.06
N THR A 14 17.33 8.85 15.91
CA THR A 14 16.28 9.83 16.28
C THR A 14 15.36 10.18 15.10
N ASP A 15 15.83 10.00 13.86
CA ASP A 15 15.07 10.20 12.62
C ASP A 15 15.19 8.95 11.71
N PRO A 16 14.39 7.91 11.96
CA PRO A 16 14.41 6.70 11.15
C PRO A 16 14.06 6.95 9.67
N ALA A 17 13.18 7.91 9.38
CA ALA A 17 12.82 8.23 8.00
C ALA A 17 14.01 8.79 7.21
N ALA A 18 14.83 9.64 7.84
CA ALA A 18 16.06 10.14 7.23
C ALA A 18 17.08 9.02 7.01
N ALA A 19 17.20 8.10 7.98
CA ALA A 19 18.10 6.95 7.85
C ALA A 19 17.69 6.05 6.69
N MET A 20 16.40 5.70 6.59
CA MET A 20 15.86 4.87 5.50
C MET A 20 15.99 5.55 4.13
N ALA A 21 15.69 6.84 4.03
CA ALA A 21 15.86 7.60 2.78
C ALA A 21 17.34 7.64 2.35
N ARG A 22 18.26 7.79 3.29
CA ARG A 22 19.70 7.79 2.98
C ARG A 22 20.21 6.41 2.55
N LEU A 23 19.74 5.33 3.15
CA LEU A 23 20.01 3.97 2.69
C LEU A 23 19.49 3.75 1.28
N ALA A 24 18.26 4.15 1.00
CA ALA A 24 17.62 4.03 -0.32
C ALA A 24 18.27 4.90 -1.41
N ALA A 25 18.94 5.99 -1.03
CA ALA A 25 19.66 6.87 -1.95
C ALA A 25 21.07 6.37 -2.31
N GLN A 26 21.51 5.22 -1.78
CA GLN A 26 22.81 4.65 -2.12
C GLN A 26 22.76 3.92 -3.47
N ASP A 27 23.56 4.36 -4.43
CA ASP A 27 23.57 3.84 -5.81
C ASP A 27 23.95 2.35 -5.94
N HIS A 28 24.66 1.81 -4.95
CA HIS A 28 25.12 0.42 -5.00
C HIS A 28 24.01 -0.61 -4.71
N PHE A 29 22.91 -0.20 -4.06
CA PHE A 29 21.75 -1.05 -3.93
C PHE A 29 20.85 -0.89 -5.17
N GLY A 30 20.63 -1.97 -5.89
CA GLY A 30 19.65 -2.04 -6.97
C GLY A 30 18.24 -1.99 -6.45
N ASP A 31 17.52 -3.12 -6.57
CA ASP A 31 16.17 -3.26 -6.04
C ASP A 31 16.17 -3.24 -4.50
N HIS A 32 15.26 -2.45 -3.91
CA HIS A 32 15.11 -2.31 -2.48
C HIS A 32 13.70 -1.88 -2.07
N VAL A 33 13.35 -2.14 -0.82
CA VAL A 33 12.08 -1.72 -0.21
C VAL A 33 12.36 -1.17 1.19
N VAL A 34 11.80 0.00 1.48
CA VAL A 34 11.63 0.50 2.85
C VAL A 34 10.20 0.23 3.25
N TYR A 35 9.98 -0.30 4.45
CA TYR A 35 8.66 -0.51 5.01
C TYR A 35 8.61 -0.07 6.47
N GLU A 36 7.65 0.79 6.81
CA GLU A 36 7.39 1.26 8.18
C GLU A 36 6.09 0.66 8.70
N ARG A 37 6.13 0.10 9.91
CA ARG A 37 4.99 -0.48 10.59
C ARG A 37 5.06 -0.23 12.10
N GLY A 38 4.09 0.51 12.65
CA GLY A 38 4.00 0.70 14.10
C GLY A 38 5.22 1.33 14.75
N GLY A 39 6.00 2.13 14.03
CA GLY A 39 7.24 2.74 14.49
C GLY A 39 8.48 1.84 14.32
N GLU A 40 8.32 0.63 13.79
CA GLU A 40 9.42 -0.21 13.32
C GLU A 40 9.69 0.06 11.84
N TRP A 41 10.95 0.08 11.44
CA TRP A 41 11.41 0.40 10.10
C TRP A 41 12.30 -0.69 9.57
N VAL A 42 12.13 -1.04 8.31
CA VAL A 42 12.97 -2.00 7.59
C VAL A 42 13.43 -1.38 6.29
N PHE A 43 14.73 -1.46 6.01
CA PHE A 43 15.30 -1.34 4.68
C PHE A 43 15.74 -2.74 4.25
N ALA A 44 15.16 -3.25 3.18
CA ALA A 44 15.43 -4.55 2.60
C ALA A 44 16.00 -4.36 1.20
N ALA A 45 17.18 -4.91 0.90
CA ALA A 45 17.89 -4.64 -0.35
C ALA A 45 18.67 -5.85 -0.87
N ASP A 46 19.13 -5.71 -2.12
CA ASP A 46 19.99 -6.66 -2.79
C ASP A 46 19.38 -8.07 -2.80
N PRO A 47 18.37 -8.32 -3.66
CA PRO A 47 17.61 -9.53 -3.63
C PRO A 47 18.43 -10.78 -3.97
N ILE A 48 18.37 -11.80 -3.09
CA ILE A 48 18.84 -13.17 -3.40
C ILE A 48 17.82 -13.93 -4.23
N GLY A 49 16.57 -13.47 -4.23
CA GLY A 49 15.50 -14.03 -5.03
C GLY A 49 14.40 -13.03 -5.31
N THR A 50 13.74 -13.16 -6.46
CA THR A 50 12.54 -12.42 -6.83
C THR A 50 11.46 -13.35 -7.33
N VAL A 51 10.21 -12.95 -7.13
CA VAL A 51 9.03 -13.61 -7.69
C VAL A 51 8.21 -12.54 -8.40
N GLU A 52 8.10 -12.68 -9.71
CA GLU A 52 7.32 -11.80 -10.57
C GLU A 52 6.18 -12.60 -11.19
N LEU A 53 4.96 -12.12 -11.01
CA LEU A 53 3.77 -12.69 -11.62
C LEU A 53 3.09 -11.63 -12.47
N ASP A 54 2.93 -11.91 -13.75
CA ASP A 54 2.08 -11.13 -14.65
C ASP A 54 0.85 -11.95 -15.11
N ALA A 55 0.01 -11.37 -15.94
CA ALA A 55 -1.22 -12.01 -16.42
C ALA A 55 -0.99 -13.28 -17.26
N GLY A 56 0.23 -13.61 -17.65
CA GLY A 56 0.57 -14.77 -18.48
C GLY A 56 1.74 -15.61 -17.99
N GLU A 57 2.69 -14.99 -17.28
CA GLU A 57 3.96 -15.61 -16.91
C GLU A 57 4.25 -15.48 -15.40
N LEU A 58 4.81 -16.52 -14.85
CA LEU A 58 5.46 -16.56 -13.54
C LEU A 58 6.97 -16.63 -13.77
N ARG A 59 7.71 -15.65 -13.27
CA ARG A 59 9.18 -15.63 -13.28
C ARG A 59 9.70 -15.69 -11.86
N ILE A 60 10.65 -16.59 -11.63
CA ILE A 60 11.32 -16.77 -10.34
C ILE A 60 12.81 -16.66 -10.59
N THR A 61 13.46 -15.74 -9.94
CA THR A 61 14.93 -15.67 -9.87
C THR A 61 15.35 -16.10 -8.47
N TRP A 62 16.33 -16.98 -8.38
CA TRP A 62 16.91 -17.42 -7.09
C TRP A 62 18.40 -17.67 -7.24
N ALA A 63 19.21 -17.01 -6.41
CA ALA A 63 20.67 -17.13 -6.43
C ALA A 63 21.30 -16.94 -7.84
N GLY A 64 20.71 -16.03 -8.63
CA GLY A 64 21.17 -15.70 -9.98
C GLY A 64 20.60 -16.58 -11.10
N GLU A 65 19.90 -17.68 -10.78
CA GLU A 65 19.20 -18.51 -11.77
C GLU A 65 17.75 -18.06 -11.95
N THR A 66 17.33 -17.86 -13.19
CA THR A 66 15.96 -17.43 -13.53
C THR A 66 15.20 -18.55 -14.23
N THR A 67 14.00 -18.82 -13.76
CA THR A 67 13.03 -19.70 -14.42
C THR A 67 11.78 -18.91 -14.76
N ALA A 68 11.23 -19.14 -15.96
CA ALA A 68 9.99 -18.54 -16.41
C ALA A 68 9.05 -19.61 -16.95
N ARG A 69 7.76 -19.51 -16.61
CA ARG A 69 6.72 -20.46 -17.07
C ARG A 69 5.34 -19.81 -17.08
N GLY A 70 4.49 -20.30 -17.96
CA GLY A 70 3.06 -20.00 -17.89
C GLY A 70 2.44 -20.57 -16.60
N TRP A 71 1.34 -19.96 -16.18
CA TRP A 71 0.59 -20.39 -15.00
C TRP A 71 -0.92 -20.40 -15.30
N SER A 72 -1.69 -21.03 -14.42
CA SER A 72 -3.15 -21.10 -14.52
C SER A 72 -3.79 -21.20 -13.14
N GLY A 73 -5.09 -20.90 -13.06
CA GLY A 73 -5.83 -20.88 -11.81
C GLY A 73 -5.85 -19.50 -11.15
N SER A 74 -5.94 -19.44 -9.82
CA SER A 74 -5.91 -18.19 -9.06
C SER A 74 -4.46 -17.73 -8.86
N PRO A 75 -4.13 -16.44 -9.08
CA PRO A 75 -2.81 -15.89 -8.79
C PRO A 75 -2.45 -16.03 -7.31
N ALA A 76 -3.41 -15.99 -6.39
CA ALA A 76 -3.17 -16.24 -4.97
C ALA A 76 -2.69 -17.67 -4.70
N ALA A 77 -3.29 -18.67 -5.34
CA ALA A 77 -2.85 -20.06 -5.22
C ALA A 77 -1.44 -20.26 -5.81
N VAL A 78 -1.13 -19.60 -6.92
CA VAL A 78 0.21 -19.62 -7.52
C VAL A 78 1.23 -19.04 -6.54
N MET A 79 0.97 -17.84 -5.98
CA MET A 79 1.87 -17.20 -5.02
C MET A 79 2.08 -18.04 -3.76
N ASN A 80 1.00 -18.61 -3.21
CA ASN A 80 1.09 -19.53 -2.08
C ASN A 80 2.02 -20.72 -2.37
N SER A 81 1.83 -21.37 -3.52
CA SER A 81 2.64 -22.53 -3.92
C SER A 81 4.11 -22.16 -4.12
N VAL A 82 4.36 -21.00 -4.75
CA VAL A 82 5.73 -20.53 -5.03
C VAL A 82 6.47 -20.25 -3.74
N LEU A 83 5.89 -19.41 -2.87
CA LEU A 83 6.56 -19.02 -1.63
C LEU A 83 6.77 -20.17 -0.67
N ALA A 84 5.84 -21.14 -0.62
CA ALA A 84 6.02 -22.37 0.16
C ALA A 84 7.18 -23.23 -0.34
N GLY A 85 7.55 -23.12 -1.62
CA GLY A 85 8.65 -23.86 -2.23
C GLY A 85 10.02 -23.15 -2.17
N LEU A 86 10.05 -21.86 -1.83
CA LEU A 86 11.29 -21.09 -1.75
C LEU A 86 12.00 -21.30 -0.40
N PRO A 87 13.34 -21.39 -0.39
CA PRO A 87 14.12 -21.57 0.84
C PRO A 87 14.30 -20.22 1.58
N MET A 88 13.19 -19.62 2.00
CA MET A 88 13.15 -18.29 2.67
C MET A 88 13.59 -18.33 4.15
N THR A 89 14.25 -19.37 4.64
CA THR A 89 14.57 -19.57 6.05
C THR A 89 15.13 -18.31 6.72
N GLY A 90 14.38 -17.78 7.68
CA GLY A 90 14.76 -16.61 8.47
C GLY A 90 14.67 -15.26 7.72
N ARG A 91 14.12 -15.22 6.50
CA ARG A 91 14.00 -14.00 5.67
C ARG A 91 12.55 -13.72 5.31
N ASN A 92 12.17 -12.46 5.37
CA ASN A 92 10.89 -12.02 4.83
C ASN A 92 11.00 -11.78 3.31
N ALA A 93 9.86 -11.82 2.62
CA ALA A 93 9.72 -11.25 1.29
C ALA A 93 9.02 -9.89 1.39
N TYR A 94 9.45 -8.95 0.56
CA TYR A 94 8.89 -7.61 0.45
C TYR A 94 8.56 -7.29 -1.00
N GLY A 95 7.55 -6.47 -1.22
CA GLY A 95 7.19 -6.04 -2.56
C GLY A 95 5.75 -5.56 -2.65
N TRP A 96 5.08 -5.85 -3.75
CA TRP A 96 3.77 -5.30 -4.01
C TRP A 96 2.83 -6.23 -4.79
N ILE A 97 1.53 -5.98 -4.63
CA ILE A 97 0.44 -6.50 -5.47
C ILE A 97 -0.18 -5.32 -6.21
N GLY A 98 -0.32 -5.42 -7.53
CA GLY A 98 -1.07 -4.48 -8.35
C GLY A 98 -2.58 -4.66 -8.22
N PHE A 99 -3.34 -3.59 -8.46
CA PHE A 99 -4.80 -3.63 -8.40
C PHE A 99 -5.39 -4.71 -9.31
N GLU A 100 -4.78 -4.93 -10.47
CA GLU A 100 -5.21 -5.88 -11.49
C GLU A 100 -5.21 -7.34 -11.03
N PHE A 101 -4.53 -7.66 -9.92
CA PHE A 101 -4.55 -8.99 -9.29
C PHE A 101 -5.98 -9.45 -8.97
N CYS A 102 -6.87 -8.53 -8.58
CA CYS A 102 -8.25 -8.84 -8.24
C CYS A 102 -9.12 -9.32 -9.42
N ALA A 103 -8.62 -9.19 -10.65
CA ALA A 103 -9.38 -9.56 -11.84
C ALA A 103 -9.81 -11.02 -11.86
N TRP A 104 -9.05 -11.92 -11.24
CA TRP A 104 -9.39 -13.36 -11.17
C TRP A 104 -10.56 -13.62 -10.22
N SER A 105 -10.47 -13.20 -8.99
CA SER A 105 -11.52 -13.43 -7.99
C SER A 105 -12.82 -12.70 -8.33
N LEU A 106 -12.73 -11.59 -9.07
CA LEU A 106 -13.87 -10.76 -9.43
C LEU A 106 -14.39 -10.96 -10.88
N GLY A 107 -13.77 -11.87 -11.64
CA GLY A 107 -14.22 -12.23 -12.98
C GLY A 107 -13.98 -11.15 -14.04
N ALA A 108 -12.91 -10.38 -13.90
CA ALA A 108 -12.56 -9.23 -14.75
C ALA A 108 -11.30 -9.46 -15.62
N THR A 109 -10.86 -10.72 -15.77
CA THR A 109 -9.61 -11.07 -16.52
C THR A 109 -9.65 -10.65 -17.97
N GLY A 110 -10.83 -10.49 -18.58
CA GLY A 110 -10.99 -10.03 -19.95
C GLY A 110 -10.51 -8.58 -20.21
N TYR A 111 -10.28 -7.80 -19.16
CA TYR A 111 -9.72 -6.45 -19.27
C TYR A 111 -8.19 -6.42 -19.26
N LEU A 112 -7.53 -7.54 -18.93
CA LEU A 112 -6.09 -7.58 -18.78
C LEU A 112 -5.39 -7.87 -20.11
N SER A 113 -4.31 -7.15 -20.34
CA SER A 113 -3.37 -7.45 -21.44
C SER A 113 -2.32 -8.46 -20.98
N PRO A 114 -1.76 -9.28 -21.89
CA PRO A 114 -0.56 -10.07 -21.59
C PRO A 114 0.55 -9.16 -21.04
N GLY A 115 1.28 -9.64 -20.01
CA GLY A 115 2.33 -8.86 -19.36
C GLY A 115 1.83 -7.82 -18.34
N THR A 116 0.51 -7.72 -18.07
CA THR A 116 0.02 -6.91 -16.96
C THR A 116 0.59 -7.43 -15.65
N ALA A 117 1.44 -6.64 -14.99
CA ALA A 117 2.09 -7.02 -13.74
C ALA A 117 1.07 -7.15 -12.60
N LEU A 118 1.12 -8.25 -11.87
CA LEU A 118 0.21 -8.57 -10.78
C LEU A 118 0.89 -8.54 -9.42
N VAL A 119 2.09 -9.12 -9.33
CA VAL A 119 2.87 -9.24 -8.10
C VAL A 119 4.35 -9.11 -8.42
N HIS A 120 5.06 -8.39 -7.60
CA HIS A 120 6.51 -8.42 -7.58
C HIS A 120 6.99 -8.46 -6.13
N LEU A 121 7.63 -9.56 -5.75
CA LEU A 121 8.24 -9.75 -4.43
C LEU A 121 9.74 -9.98 -4.56
N MET A 122 10.50 -9.47 -3.60
CA MET A 122 11.92 -9.75 -3.43
C MET A 122 12.19 -10.39 -2.08
N ILE A 123 13.14 -11.29 -2.03
CA ILE A 123 13.72 -11.84 -0.80
C ILE A 123 15.10 -11.20 -0.66
N PRO A 124 15.31 -10.32 0.33
CA PRO A 124 16.53 -9.53 0.44
C PRO A 124 17.73 -10.37 0.92
N ARG A 125 18.92 -10.00 0.48
CA ARG A 125 20.18 -10.43 1.09
C ARG A 125 20.43 -9.65 2.38
N VAL A 126 20.27 -8.32 2.31
CA VAL A 126 20.53 -7.39 3.41
C VAL A 126 19.24 -6.82 3.95
N GLU A 127 19.11 -6.81 5.27
CA GLU A 127 18.07 -6.04 5.98
C GLU A 127 18.72 -5.13 7.04
N VAL A 128 18.28 -3.88 7.09
CA VAL A 128 18.53 -2.95 8.18
C VAL A 128 17.21 -2.66 8.86
N ARG A 129 17.10 -2.96 10.15
CA ARG A 129 15.91 -2.71 10.95
C ARG A 129 16.19 -1.66 12.02
N ILE A 130 15.23 -0.77 12.23
CA ILE A 130 15.22 0.19 13.34
C ILE A 130 13.94 -0.06 14.12
N ASP A 131 14.08 -0.41 15.39
CA ASP A 131 12.93 -0.66 16.26
C ASP A 131 12.36 0.64 16.87
N THR A 132 11.29 0.50 17.63
CA THR A 132 10.60 1.63 18.28
C THR A 132 11.46 2.35 19.31
N THR A 133 12.57 1.76 19.74
CA THR A 133 13.55 2.38 20.67
C THR A 133 14.67 3.10 19.92
N GLY A 134 14.72 2.98 18.59
CA GLY A 134 15.80 3.50 17.75
C GLY A 134 17.02 2.57 17.69
N ALA A 135 16.94 1.35 18.21
CA ALA A 135 18.02 0.37 18.08
C ALA A 135 18.09 -0.19 16.66
N VAL A 136 19.30 -0.40 16.16
CA VAL A 136 19.57 -0.81 14.79
C VAL A 136 20.04 -2.27 14.75
N TRP A 137 19.46 -3.01 13.80
CA TRP A 137 19.82 -4.40 13.50
C TRP A 137 20.18 -4.51 12.03
N ILE A 138 21.31 -5.13 11.73
CA ILE A 138 21.77 -5.38 10.36
C ILE A 138 21.96 -6.89 10.19
N THR A 139 21.34 -7.45 9.17
CA THR A 139 21.43 -8.87 8.84
C THR A 139 21.80 -9.07 7.38
N GLY A 140 22.56 -10.14 7.05
CA GLY A 140 22.93 -10.51 5.70
C GLY A 140 24.09 -9.74 5.09
N ALA A 141 24.63 -8.72 5.77
CA ALA A 141 25.83 -7.99 5.39
C ALA A 141 27.08 -8.67 5.93
N ASP A 142 28.22 -8.54 5.24
CA ASP A 142 29.52 -8.85 5.83
C ASP A 142 29.96 -7.74 6.80
N PRO A 143 31.02 -7.94 7.60
CA PRO A 143 31.42 -6.96 8.63
C PRO A 143 31.76 -5.56 8.08
N ASP A 144 32.38 -5.46 6.90
CA ASP A 144 32.75 -4.17 6.30
C ASP A 144 31.51 -3.47 5.76
N GLU A 145 30.63 -4.18 5.08
CA GLU A 145 29.33 -3.68 4.61
C GLU A 145 28.43 -3.25 5.78
N ALA A 146 28.40 -4.05 6.84
CA ALA A 146 27.62 -3.73 8.05
C ALA A 146 28.12 -2.44 8.73
N ALA A 147 29.44 -2.21 8.75
CA ALA A 147 30.00 -0.98 9.26
C ALA A 147 29.61 0.24 8.41
N ILE A 148 29.64 0.12 7.09
CA ILE A 148 29.19 1.18 6.16
C ILE A 148 27.70 1.49 6.35
N LEU A 149 26.86 0.47 6.48
CA LEU A 149 25.41 0.64 6.72
C LEU A 149 25.14 1.33 8.06
N ALA A 150 25.84 0.91 9.13
CA ALA A 150 25.73 1.53 10.43
C ALA A 150 26.16 3.01 10.42
N ASP A 151 27.24 3.35 9.72
CA ASP A 151 27.71 4.73 9.56
C ASP A 151 26.68 5.57 8.75
N THR A 152 26.11 5.00 7.69
CA THR A 152 25.06 5.63 6.90
C THR A 152 23.84 5.97 7.76
N VAL A 153 23.42 5.04 8.61
CA VAL A 153 22.29 5.24 9.54
C VAL A 153 22.64 6.32 10.58
N ALA A 154 23.84 6.25 11.17
CA ALA A 154 24.30 7.21 12.19
C ALA A 154 24.46 8.64 11.64
N SER A 155 24.95 8.77 10.40
CA SER A 155 25.18 10.06 9.74
C SER A 155 23.90 10.76 9.26
N SER A 156 22.73 10.12 9.40
CA SER A 156 21.42 10.70 9.03
C SER A 156 20.92 11.79 9.99
N ARG A 157 21.65 12.01 11.09
CA ARG A 157 21.32 13.04 12.10
C ARG A 157 21.53 14.45 11.53
N ASP A 158 20.63 15.36 11.89
CA ASP A 158 20.73 16.81 11.68
C ASP A 158 20.86 17.31 10.23
N THR A 159 20.42 16.53 9.24
CA THR A 159 20.34 17.04 7.87
C THR A 159 19.04 17.82 7.65
N ALA A 160 19.14 19.00 7.02
CA ALA A 160 17.96 19.80 6.65
C ALA A 160 17.00 18.99 5.78
N LEU A 161 15.68 19.27 5.89
CA LEU A 161 14.70 18.67 5.02
C LEU A 161 14.93 19.10 3.56
N PRO A 162 14.70 18.21 2.58
CA PRO A 162 14.78 18.55 1.16
C PRO A 162 13.81 19.67 0.79
N GLN A 163 14.14 20.39 -0.28
CA GLN A 163 13.24 21.42 -0.81
C GLN A 163 12.21 20.80 -1.76
N ALA A 164 10.94 21.02 -1.50
CA ALA A 164 9.85 20.60 -2.36
C ALA A 164 9.82 21.38 -3.67
N HIS A 165 9.32 20.73 -4.72
CA HIS A 165 9.00 21.36 -6.00
C HIS A 165 7.47 21.47 -6.16
N PRO A 166 6.90 22.66 -6.47
CA PRO A 166 5.47 22.84 -6.60
C PRO A 166 4.87 21.93 -7.70
N VAL A 167 3.75 21.28 -7.38
CA VAL A 167 2.97 20.44 -8.32
C VAL A 167 1.56 20.98 -8.42
N ASP A 168 1.11 21.31 -9.64
CA ASP A 168 -0.28 21.68 -9.87
C ASP A 168 -1.15 20.42 -9.98
N VAL A 169 -1.96 20.19 -8.94
CA VAL A 169 -2.88 19.05 -8.87
C VAL A 169 -4.27 19.35 -9.46
N ARG A 170 -4.52 20.57 -9.92
CA ARG A 170 -5.84 20.99 -10.46
C ARG A 170 -5.99 20.71 -11.95
N VAL A 171 -4.97 20.20 -12.59
CA VAL A 171 -5.00 19.80 -14.01
C VAL A 171 -5.82 18.50 -14.16
N ASP A 172 -6.84 18.53 -15.01
CA ASP A 172 -7.62 17.34 -15.40
C ASP A 172 -7.46 17.05 -16.90
N THR A 173 -6.44 16.32 -17.25
CA THR A 173 -6.18 15.85 -18.62
C THR A 173 -6.86 14.52 -18.94
N SER A 174 -7.49 13.90 -17.94
CA SER A 174 -8.02 12.54 -18.01
C SER A 174 -9.53 12.47 -18.25
N GLY A 175 -10.23 13.62 -18.28
CA GLY A 175 -11.68 13.66 -18.34
C GLY A 175 -12.33 13.03 -17.10
N TYR A 176 -11.78 13.32 -15.92
CA TYR A 176 -12.24 12.70 -14.66
C TYR A 176 -13.68 13.07 -14.36
N ARG A 177 -14.06 14.34 -14.55
CA ARG A 177 -15.42 14.83 -14.28
C ARG A 177 -16.48 14.14 -15.14
N GLU A 178 -16.19 13.91 -16.42
CA GLU A 178 -17.06 13.20 -17.37
C GLU A 178 -17.23 11.74 -16.95
N ARG A 179 -16.16 11.09 -16.48
CA ARG A 179 -16.21 9.72 -15.97
C ARG A 179 -17.03 9.62 -14.70
N VAL A 180 -16.92 10.60 -13.79
CA VAL A 180 -17.79 10.68 -12.60
C VAL A 180 -19.24 10.84 -12.99
N ALA A 181 -19.58 11.74 -13.94
CA ALA A 181 -20.95 11.90 -14.42
C ALA A 181 -21.51 10.59 -15.03
N THR A 182 -20.70 9.87 -15.79
CA THR A 182 -21.07 8.56 -16.35
C THR A 182 -21.32 7.53 -15.23
N ALA A 183 -20.47 7.48 -14.21
CA ALA A 183 -20.64 6.56 -13.10
C ALA A 183 -21.89 6.88 -12.27
N VAL A 184 -22.22 8.15 -12.05
CA VAL A 184 -23.48 8.56 -11.39
C VAL A 184 -24.68 8.02 -12.17
N ALA A 185 -24.71 8.21 -13.49
CA ALA A 185 -25.82 7.69 -14.33
C ALA A 185 -25.92 6.15 -14.29
N GLU A 186 -24.77 5.44 -14.22
CA GLU A 186 -24.77 3.98 -14.05
C GLU A 186 -25.30 3.54 -12.68
N ILE A 187 -24.99 4.27 -11.61
CA ILE A 187 -25.51 4.04 -10.26
C ILE A 187 -27.02 4.29 -10.22
N GLU A 188 -27.50 5.39 -10.80
CA GLU A 188 -28.93 5.69 -10.92
C GLU A 188 -29.70 4.62 -11.71
N ALA A 189 -29.06 4.02 -12.71
CA ALA A 189 -29.56 2.88 -13.44
C ALA A 189 -29.48 1.54 -12.68
N GLY A 190 -28.99 1.54 -11.43
CA GLY A 190 -28.93 0.37 -10.55
C GLY A 190 -27.85 -0.65 -10.88
N ARG A 191 -26.80 -0.28 -11.63
CA ARG A 191 -25.70 -1.20 -11.99
C ARG A 191 -24.81 -1.55 -10.80
N TYR A 192 -24.58 -0.60 -9.92
CA TYR A 192 -23.83 -0.71 -8.64
C TYR A 192 -24.25 0.45 -7.72
N GLN A 193 -23.80 0.44 -6.47
CA GLN A 193 -24.16 1.45 -5.47
C GLN A 193 -23.07 2.50 -5.29
N LYS A 194 -21.81 2.08 -5.44
CA LYS A 194 -20.61 2.91 -5.26
C LYS A 194 -19.48 2.42 -6.15
N VAL A 195 -18.67 3.35 -6.65
CA VAL A 195 -17.39 3.04 -7.30
C VAL A 195 -16.33 4.06 -6.88
N ILE A 196 -15.10 3.62 -6.77
CA ILE A 196 -13.96 4.54 -6.58
C ILE A 196 -13.34 4.79 -7.95
N LEU A 197 -13.49 6.01 -8.49
CA LEU A 197 -12.81 6.42 -9.72
C LEU A 197 -11.59 7.26 -9.39
N SER A 198 -10.55 7.16 -10.21
CA SER A 198 -9.28 7.84 -9.97
C SER A 198 -8.79 8.64 -11.16
N ARG A 199 -7.94 9.63 -10.91
CA ARG A 199 -7.21 10.38 -11.94
C ARG A 199 -5.72 10.42 -11.65
N GLN A 200 -4.95 10.49 -12.71
CA GLN A 200 -3.50 10.61 -12.68
C GLN A 200 -3.09 12.04 -13.00
N VAL A 201 -2.08 12.54 -12.30
CA VAL A 201 -1.42 13.82 -12.55
C VAL A 201 0.02 13.52 -12.92
N GLU A 202 0.37 13.75 -14.18
CA GLU A 202 1.74 13.56 -14.68
C GLU A 202 2.67 14.64 -14.11
N LEU A 203 3.89 14.26 -13.78
CA LEU A 203 4.94 15.16 -13.34
C LEU A 203 5.91 15.38 -14.51
N PRO A 204 6.18 16.65 -14.90
CA PRO A 204 7.03 16.93 -16.06
C PRO A 204 8.54 16.85 -15.76
N PHE A 205 8.91 16.15 -14.68
CA PHE A 205 10.29 16.00 -14.22
C PHE A 205 10.47 14.68 -13.48
N ALA A 206 11.70 14.21 -13.40
CA ALA A 206 12.07 13.07 -12.58
C ALA A 206 12.05 13.44 -11.08
N VAL A 207 11.56 12.52 -10.26
CA VAL A 207 11.39 12.69 -8.82
C VAL A 207 12.54 12.04 -8.06
N ASP A 208 13.13 12.76 -7.12
CA ASP A 208 13.97 12.16 -6.08
C ASP A 208 13.06 11.45 -5.06
N ILE A 209 12.86 10.15 -5.29
CA ILE A 209 11.94 9.31 -4.49
C ILE A 209 12.39 9.22 -3.01
N PRO A 210 13.68 8.99 -2.67
CA PRO A 210 14.16 9.02 -1.29
C PRO A 210 13.95 10.36 -0.60
N ALA A 211 14.29 11.47 -1.25
CA ALA A 211 14.09 12.81 -0.69
C ALA A 211 12.59 13.14 -0.50
N THR A 212 11.75 12.77 -1.48
CA THR A 212 10.28 12.91 -1.41
C THR A 212 9.71 12.08 -0.26
N TYR A 213 10.18 10.86 -0.07
CA TYR A 213 9.78 10.00 1.05
C TYR A 213 10.09 10.66 2.40
N ARG A 214 11.33 11.12 2.59
CA ARG A 214 11.76 11.78 3.81
C ARG A 214 10.93 13.01 4.12
N LEU A 215 10.76 13.90 3.13
CA LEU A 215 9.99 15.13 3.29
C LEU A 215 8.52 14.84 3.56
N GLY A 216 7.91 13.94 2.80
CA GLY A 216 6.52 13.55 2.98
C GLY A 216 6.28 12.87 4.33
N ARG A 217 7.20 12.01 4.79
CA ARG A 217 7.04 11.33 6.10
C ARG A 217 7.12 12.29 7.27
N ALA A 218 7.91 13.36 7.17
CA ALA A 218 7.96 14.40 8.19
C ALA A 218 6.62 15.16 8.36
N HIS A 219 5.73 15.12 7.35
CA HIS A 219 4.46 15.84 7.33
C HIS A 219 3.22 14.91 7.32
N ASN A 220 3.42 13.59 7.38
CA ASN A 220 2.34 12.62 7.40
C ASN A 220 2.47 11.66 8.58
N THR A 221 1.32 11.22 9.12
CA THR A 221 1.22 10.19 10.17
C THR A 221 0.47 8.97 9.63
N PRO A 222 1.07 8.20 8.71
CA PRO A 222 0.42 7.07 8.06
C PRO A 222 0.24 5.89 9.03
N ALA A 223 -0.65 4.94 8.67
CA ALA A 223 -0.69 3.64 9.32
C ALA A 223 0.55 2.82 8.94
N ARG A 224 0.99 2.95 7.70
CA ARG A 224 2.22 2.38 7.11
C ARG A 224 2.84 3.38 6.16
N SER A 225 4.16 3.46 6.11
CA SER A 225 4.82 4.15 5.00
C SER A 225 5.76 3.19 4.26
N PHE A 226 6.01 3.50 3.01
CA PHE A 226 6.89 2.70 2.18
C PHE A 226 7.65 3.55 1.17
N LEU A 227 8.81 3.06 0.79
CA LEU A 227 9.55 3.45 -0.38
C LEU A 227 9.98 2.16 -1.08
N LEU A 228 9.87 2.09 -2.38
CA LEU A 228 10.35 0.96 -3.14
C LEU A 228 11.01 1.40 -4.45
N LYS A 229 12.03 0.64 -4.83
CA LYS A 229 12.60 0.56 -6.16
C LYS A 229 12.69 -0.92 -6.49
N LEU A 230 11.81 -1.40 -7.36
CA LEU A 230 11.66 -2.83 -7.60
C LEU A 230 11.15 -3.08 -9.01
N GLY A 231 11.99 -3.77 -9.83
CA GLY A 231 11.62 -4.13 -11.20
C GLY A 231 11.38 -2.93 -12.11
N GLY A 232 12.10 -1.82 -11.92
CA GLY A 232 11.97 -0.60 -12.71
C GLY A 232 10.82 0.32 -12.29
N LEU A 233 10.03 -0.06 -11.27
CA LEU A 233 9.07 0.82 -10.62
C LEU A 233 9.69 1.42 -9.35
N GLU A 234 9.61 2.74 -9.23
CA GLU A 234 9.95 3.45 -8.00
C GLU A 234 8.68 4.10 -7.44
N ALA A 235 8.50 4.04 -6.12
CA ALA A 235 7.37 4.70 -5.48
C ALA A 235 7.69 5.03 -4.01
N ALA A 236 7.04 6.10 -3.50
CA ALA A 236 7.00 6.39 -2.08
C ALA A 236 5.57 6.76 -1.67
N GLY A 237 5.12 6.25 -0.53
CA GLY A 237 3.73 6.45 -0.13
C GLY A 237 3.50 6.40 1.38
N PHE A 238 2.37 7.01 1.78
CA PHE A 238 1.95 7.21 3.17
C PHE A 238 0.57 6.59 3.36
N SER A 239 0.54 5.27 3.44
CA SER A 239 -0.69 4.47 3.50
C SER A 239 -1.51 4.80 4.75
N PRO A 240 -2.80 5.15 4.61
CA PRO A 240 -3.66 5.38 5.74
C PRO A 240 -4.24 4.09 6.33
N GLU A 241 -4.23 2.98 5.56
CA GLU A 241 -5.12 1.83 5.76
C GLU A 241 -4.40 0.50 5.54
N LEU A 242 -4.75 -0.48 6.36
CA LEU A 242 -4.36 -1.87 6.19
C LEU A 242 -5.43 -2.59 5.34
N VAL A 243 -5.03 -3.13 4.19
CA VAL A 243 -5.92 -4.01 3.39
C VAL A 243 -6.23 -5.26 4.17
N LEU A 244 -5.18 -5.96 4.59
CA LEU A 244 -5.28 -7.12 5.47
C LEU A 244 -3.96 -7.43 6.15
N SER A 245 -4.05 -8.15 7.26
CA SER A 245 -2.93 -8.91 7.83
C SER A 245 -3.37 -10.30 8.23
N VAL A 246 -2.45 -11.24 8.17
CA VAL A 246 -2.54 -12.57 8.79
C VAL A 246 -1.32 -12.74 9.66
N ASP A 247 -1.50 -12.85 10.95
CA ASP A 247 -0.40 -13.03 11.91
C ASP A 247 0.00 -14.50 12.11
N ASP A 248 1.01 -14.74 12.92
CA ASP A 248 1.51 -16.09 13.23
C ASP A 248 0.48 -16.96 14.00
N ASP A 249 -0.47 -16.33 14.70
CA ASP A 249 -1.61 -16.98 15.35
C ASP A 249 -2.77 -17.24 14.37
N ARG A 250 -2.56 -16.99 13.08
CA ARG A 250 -3.53 -17.16 12.00
C ARG A 250 -4.76 -16.26 12.14
N MET A 251 -4.62 -15.11 12.80
CA MET A 251 -5.66 -14.09 12.87
C MET A 251 -5.62 -13.22 11.61
N VAL A 252 -6.69 -13.27 10.83
CA VAL A 252 -6.92 -12.35 9.71
C VAL A 252 -7.54 -11.08 10.25
N SER A 253 -7.02 -9.93 9.84
CA SER A 253 -7.57 -8.62 10.20
C SER A 253 -7.60 -7.70 8.98
N THR A 254 -8.62 -6.84 8.89
CA THR A 254 -8.72 -5.73 7.91
C THR A 254 -9.23 -4.48 8.63
N GLU A 255 -8.79 -3.30 8.16
CA GLU A 255 -9.11 -2.02 8.81
C GLU A 255 -9.76 -1.05 7.82
N PRO A 256 -11.05 -1.21 7.46
CA PRO A 256 -11.72 -0.27 6.57
C PRO A 256 -11.78 1.14 7.17
N LEU A 257 -11.39 2.13 6.37
CA LEU A 257 -11.54 3.56 6.67
C LEU A 257 -12.60 4.15 5.73
N ALA A 258 -13.59 4.82 6.29
CA ALA A 258 -14.56 5.59 5.50
C ALA A 258 -15.07 6.78 6.31
N GLY A 259 -15.44 7.85 5.60
CA GLY A 259 -15.73 9.13 6.24
C GLY A 259 -14.45 9.91 6.56
N THR A 260 -14.43 11.18 6.22
CA THR A 260 -13.22 12.02 6.36
C THR A 260 -13.57 13.44 6.74
N ARG A 261 -12.82 14.00 7.69
CA ARG A 261 -12.82 15.43 8.01
C ARG A 261 -11.38 15.92 8.17
N ALA A 262 -11.18 17.21 8.01
CA ALA A 262 -9.89 17.86 8.24
C ALA A 262 -9.42 17.67 9.68
N PHE A 263 -8.10 17.67 9.88
CA PHE A 263 -7.42 17.59 11.17
C PHE A 263 -6.13 18.42 11.14
N GLY A 264 -5.70 18.90 12.31
CA GLY A 264 -4.50 19.73 12.44
C GLY A 264 -4.76 21.22 12.21
N LEU A 265 -6.02 21.66 12.27
CA LEU A 265 -6.44 23.06 12.12
C LEU A 265 -6.55 23.79 13.46
N GLY A 266 -6.25 23.11 14.57
CA GLY A 266 -6.34 23.59 15.94
C GLY A 266 -7.45 22.88 16.73
N ALA A 267 -7.26 22.78 18.05
CA ALA A 267 -8.05 21.91 18.93
C ALA A 267 -9.57 22.12 18.84
N GLU A 268 -10.03 23.37 18.69
CA GLU A 268 -11.45 23.68 18.58
C GLU A 268 -12.04 23.23 17.25
N MET A 269 -11.34 23.52 16.12
CA MET A 269 -11.76 23.12 14.78
C MET A 269 -11.71 21.59 14.61
N ASP A 270 -10.66 20.96 15.13
CA ASP A 270 -10.48 19.51 15.07
C ASP A 270 -11.56 18.78 15.88
N SER A 271 -11.93 19.32 17.05
CA SER A 271 -13.02 18.77 17.87
C SER A 271 -14.39 18.94 17.20
N ALA A 272 -14.66 20.09 16.58
CA ALA A 272 -15.89 20.33 15.84
C ALA A 272 -16.00 19.40 14.62
N ALA A 273 -14.93 19.26 13.85
CA ALA A 273 -14.85 18.35 12.71
C ALA A 273 -15.03 16.89 13.12
N ARG A 274 -14.49 16.48 14.27
CA ARG A 274 -14.70 15.16 14.86
C ARG A 274 -16.14 14.91 15.25
N ALA A 275 -16.78 15.90 15.93
CA ALA A 275 -18.18 15.80 16.33
C ALA A 275 -19.10 15.69 15.10
N GLU A 276 -18.82 16.45 14.03
CA GLU A 276 -19.53 16.33 12.76
C GLU A 276 -19.34 14.94 12.14
N LEU A 277 -18.09 14.46 12.04
CA LEU A 277 -17.77 13.14 11.46
C LEU A 277 -18.56 11.99 12.11
N VAL A 278 -18.62 11.96 13.44
CA VAL A 278 -19.31 10.88 14.17
C VAL A 278 -20.83 11.02 14.21
N SER A 279 -21.37 12.15 13.77
CA SER A 279 -22.83 12.39 13.72
C SER A 279 -23.40 12.50 12.30
N ASP A 280 -22.57 12.54 11.26
CA ASP A 280 -23.01 12.63 9.86
C ASP A 280 -23.61 11.30 9.40
N PRO A 281 -24.94 11.25 9.10
CA PRO A 281 -25.60 10.00 8.72
C PRO A 281 -25.04 9.39 7.45
N LYS A 282 -24.57 10.20 6.48
CA LYS A 282 -23.97 9.72 5.23
C LYS A 282 -22.67 8.96 5.51
N GLU A 283 -21.78 9.57 6.29
CA GLU A 283 -20.47 8.98 6.64
C GLU A 283 -20.65 7.70 7.47
N ILE A 284 -21.61 7.70 8.42
CA ILE A 284 -21.94 6.53 9.23
C ILE A 284 -22.44 5.37 8.36
N VAL A 285 -23.35 5.63 7.43
CA VAL A 285 -23.90 4.59 6.52
C VAL A 285 -22.80 4.06 5.59
N GLU A 286 -21.99 4.93 5.00
CA GLU A 286 -20.88 4.55 4.14
C GLU A 286 -19.90 3.64 4.86
N HIS A 287 -19.53 4.02 6.10
CA HIS A 287 -18.62 3.24 6.92
C HIS A 287 -19.23 1.88 7.32
N ALA A 288 -20.48 1.85 7.76
CA ALA A 288 -21.17 0.63 8.12
C ALA A 288 -21.26 -0.38 6.96
N LEU A 289 -21.52 0.09 5.73
CA LEU A 289 -21.51 -0.75 4.52
C LEU A 289 -20.12 -1.32 4.23
N SER A 290 -19.06 -0.53 4.44
CA SER A 290 -17.68 -0.99 4.30
C SER A 290 -17.36 -2.08 5.32
N VAL A 291 -17.72 -1.89 6.59
CA VAL A 291 -17.53 -2.89 7.65
C VAL A 291 -18.33 -4.17 7.37
N GLN A 292 -19.58 -4.04 6.93
CA GLN A 292 -20.42 -5.19 6.55
C GLN A 292 -19.78 -6.02 5.43
N THR A 293 -19.23 -5.33 4.42
CA THR A 293 -18.53 -5.99 3.31
C THR A 293 -17.29 -6.74 3.81
N CYS A 294 -16.43 -6.07 4.59
CA CYS A 294 -15.24 -6.70 5.17
C CYS A 294 -15.59 -7.89 6.08
N PHE A 295 -16.67 -7.77 6.86
CA PHE A 295 -17.14 -8.87 7.72
C PHE A 295 -17.57 -10.09 6.90
N ALA A 296 -18.30 -9.87 5.81
CA ALA A 296 -18.71 -10.94 4.90
C ALA A 296 -17.49 -11.59 4.22
N GLU A 297 -16.50 -10.80 3.77
CA GLU A 297 -15.28 -11.28 3.12
C GLU A 297 -14.43 -12.12 4.07
N ILE A 298 -14.16 -11.64 5.29
CA ILE A 298 -13.45 -12.40 6.33
C ILE A 298 -14.21 -13.70 6.63
N GLY A 299 -15.56 -13.65 6.71
CA GLY A 299 -16.38 -14.83 6.93
C GLY A 299 -16.19 -15.95 5.91
N THR A 300 -15.72 -15.65 4.70
CA THR A 300 -15.47 -16.68 3.66
C THR A 300 -14.18 -17.48 3.90
N VAL A 301 -13.26 -16.97 4.67
CA VAL A 301 -11.94 -17.60 4.93
C VAL A 301 -11.69 -17.92 6.40
N ALA A 302 -12.48 -17.36 7.31
CA ALA A 302 -12.35 -17.58 8.75
C ALA A 302 -13.06 -18.86 9.21
N GLU A 303 -12.64 -19.40 10.35
CA GLU A 303 -13.36 -20.44 11.07
C GLU A 303 -14.79 -19.96 11.40
N PRO A 304 -15.82 -20.80 11.22
CA PRO A 304 -17.20 -20.41 11.52
C PRO A 304 -17.36 -19.86 12.94
N GLY A 305 -17.98 -18.68 13.05
CA GLY A 305 -18.26 -18.03 14.34
C GLY A 305 -17.09 -17.23 14.93
N THR A 306 -15.93 -17.17 14.26
CA THR A 306 -14.79 -16.38 14.75
C THR A 306 -14.71 -14.96 14.17
N ALA A 307 -15.43 -14.69 13.07
CA ALA A 307 -15.50 -13.36 12.49
C ALA A 307 -16.15 -12.38 13.48
N SER A 308 -15.51 -11.24 13.70
CA SER A 308 -15.97 -10.22 14.66
C SER A 308 -15.51 -8.83 14.25
N VAL A 309 -16.25 -7.81 14.68
CA VAL A 309 -15.83 -6.43 14.64
C VAL A 309 -15.26 -6.09 16.01
N SER A 310 -13.95 -5.92 16.10
CA SER A 310 -13.26 -5.71 17.38
C SER A 310 -13.13 -4.22 17.77
N ASP A 311 -13.21 -3.33 16.79
CA ASP A 311 -13.27 -1.88 16.96
C ASP A 311 -14.26 -1.35 15.93
N PHE A 312 -15.21 -0.49 16.33
CA PHE A 312 -16.28 -0.04 15.46
C PHE A 312 -16.42 1.49 15.52
N MET A 313 -16.31 2.13 14.37
CA MET A 313 -16.46 3.59 14.20
C MET A 313 -15.55 4.43 15.13
N ALA A 314 -14.36 3.93 15.44
CA ALA A 314 -13.36 4.75 16.12
C ALA A 314 -12.84 5.85 15.20
N VAL A 315 -12.50 7.01 15.77
CA VAL A 315 -11.85 8.07 14.99
C VAL A 315 -10.34 7.85 14.99
N ARG A 316 -9.75 7.75 13.80
CA ARG A 316 -8.30 7.66 13.57
C ARG A 316 -7.78 8.91 12.89
N GLU A 317 -6.76 9.52 13.45
CA GLU A 317 -6.07 10.67 12.90
C GLU A 317 -4.94 10.20 11.96
N ARG A 318 -4.87 10.79 10.77
CA ARG A 318 -3.91 10.40 9.70
C ARG A 318 -3.41 11.64 8.95
N GLY A 319 -2.34 12.26 9.46
CA GLY A 319 -1.80 13.50 8.89
C GLY A 319 -2.76 14.66 9.06
N SER A 320 -3.22 15.23 7.96
CA SER A 320 -4.13 16.38 7.91
C SER A 320 -5.61 16.03 7.96
N VAL A 321 -5.96 14.76 8.18
CA VAL A 321 -7.34 14.28 8.19
C VAL A 321 -7.61 13.32 9.35
N GLN A 322 -8.89 13.17 9.69
CA GLN A 322 -9.40 12.17 10.61
C GLN A 322 -10.51 11.36 9.93
N HIS A 323 -10.55 10.06 10.21
CA HIS A 323 -11.44 9.10 9.58
C HIS A 323 -12.23 8.30 10.60
N LEU A 324 -13.44 7.84 10.21
CA LEU A 324 -14.05 6.68 10.88
C LEU A 324 -13.28 5.42 10.49
N ALA A 325 -12.94 4.61 11.46
CA ALA A 325 -12.18 3.38 11.32
C ALA A 325 -12.84 2.24 12.08
N SER A 326 -12.76 1.05 11.53
CA SER A 326 -13.15 -0.18 12.24
C SER A 326 -12.12 -1.26 12.00
N THR A 327 -12.08 -2.25 12.89
CA THR A 327 -11.25 -3.44 12.73
C THR A 327 -12.17 -4.65 12.65
N VAL A 328 -12.10 -5.38 11.54
CA VAL A 328 -12.78 -6.65 11.36
C VAL A 328 -11.74 -7.76 11.37
N ARG A 329 -11.97 -8.83 12.12
CA ARG A 329 -11.01 -9.93 12.27
C ARG A 329 -11.72 -11.27 12.40
N GLY A 330 -10.96 -12.34 12.10
CA GLY A 330 -11.40 -13.73 12.27
C GLY A 330 -10.22 -14.68 12.25
N ARG A 331 -10.34 -15.84 12.87
CA ARG A 331 -9.30 -16.87 12.80
C ARG A 331 -9.37 -17.57 11.44
N LEU A 332 -8.26 -17.63 10.73
CA LEU A 332 -8.17 -18.30 9.44
C LEU A 332 -8.50 -19.79 9.58
N ALA A 333 -9.45 -20.30 8.77
CA ALA A 333 -9.90 -21.68 8.83
C ALA A 333 -8.77 -22.68 8.52
N ALA A 334 -8.87 -23.88 9.06
CA ALA A 334 -7.88 -24.95 8.82
C ALA A 334 -7.72 -25.18 7.31
N GLY A 335 -6.46 -25.32 6.86
CA GLY A 335 -6.12 -25.52 5.44
C GLY A 335 -6.15 -24.26 4.57
N ARG A 336 -6.62 -23.11 5.10
CA ARG A 336 -6.50 -21.81 4.42
C ARG A 336 -5.14 -21.18 4.71
N THR A 337 -4.68 -20.34 3.80
CA THR A 337 -3.40 -19.60 3.88
C THR A 337 -3.65 -18.10 3.87
N ALA A 338 -2.62 -17.30 4.13
CA ALA A 338 -2.71 -15.85 4.00
C ALA A 338 -3.08 -15.41 2.57
N TRP A 339 -2.68 -16.17 1.56
CA TRP A 339 -3.04 -15.90 0.17
C TRP A 339 -4.52 -16.17 -0.15
N ASP A 340 -5.17 -17.12 0.56
CA ASP A 340 -6.63 -17.26 0.50
C ASP A 340 -7.32 -16.02 1.07
N ALA A 341 -6.76 -15.42 2.13
CA ALA A 341 -7.28 -14.17 2.67
C ALA A 341 -7.07 -12.99 1.70
N VAL A 342 -5.92 -12.94 1.01
CA VAL A 342 -5.70 -11.96 -0.07
C VAL A 342 -6.77 -12.12 -1.16
N ASP A 343 -7.02 -13.33 -1.65
CA ASP A 343 -8.02 -13.57 -2.70
C ASP A 343 -9.45 -13.17 -2.31
N ALA A 344 -9.78 -13.29 -1.03
CA ALA A 344 -11.10 -12.96 -0.49
C ALA A 344 -11.29 -11.45 -0.23
N ILE A 345 -10.27 -10.76 0.28
CA ILE A 345 -10.38 -9.40 0.80
C ILE A 345 -9.90 -8.37 -0.21
N PHE A 346 -8.86 -8.69 -1.01
CA PHE A 346 -8.30 -7.75 -1.98
C PHE A 346 -9.17 -7.60 -3.24
N PRO A 347 -9.34 -6.38 -3.79
CA PRO A 347 -8.83 -5.11 -3.30
C PRO A 347 -9.66 -4.59 -2.11
N SER A 348 -9.14 -3.59 -1.38
CA SER A 348 -9.93 -2.95 -0.31
C SER A 348 -11.25 -2.39 -0.87
N VAL A 349 -12.33 -2.54 -0.10
CA VAL A 349 -13.65 -1.97 -0.44
C VAL A 349 -13.57 -0.45 -0.58
N THR A 350 -12.71 0.19 0.18
CA THR A 350 -12.47 1.65 0.17
C THR A 350 -11.73 2.12 -1.08
N ALA A 351 -11.17 1.19 -1.87
CA ALA A 351 -10.47 1.47 -3.11
C ALA A 351 -11.13 0.86 -4.36
N SER A 352 -12.29 0.21 -4.23
CA SER A 352 -12.97 -0.51 -5.32
C SER A 352 -14.41 -0.04 -5.55
N GLY A 353 -15.36 -0.52 -4.77
CA GLY A 353 -16.78 -0.16 -4.90
C GLY A 353 -17.71 -1.18 -4.26
N ILE A 354 -19.03 -0.92 -4.32
CA ILE A 354 -20.08 -1.75 -3.72
C ILE A 354 -21.21 -1.97 -4.73
N PRO A 355 -21.63 -3.21 -5.03
CA PRO A 355 -20.93 -4.46 -4.72
C PRO A 355 -19.54 -4.50 -5.37
N LYS A 356 -18.55 -5.15 -4.72
CA LYS A 356 -17.15 -5.11 -5.16
C LYS A 356 -16.96 -5.55 -6.62
N ARG A 357 -17.61 -6.65 -7.06
CA ARG A 357 -17.52 -7.14 -8.44
C ARG A 357 -17.95 -6.10 -9.47
N SER A 358 -19.13 -5.49 -9.28
CA SER A 358 -19.67 -4.49 -10.22
C SER A 358 -18.87 -3.18 -10.17
N GLY A 359 -18.41 -2.79 -8.96
CA GLY A 359 -17.53 -1.63 -8.79
C GLY A 359 -16.19 -1.81 -9.50
N VAL A 360 -15.56 -2.97 -9.37
CA VAL A 360 -14.28 -3.27 -10.06
C VAL A 360 -14.48 -3.37 -11.57
N ASP A 361 -15.56 -3.96 -12.07
CA ASP A 361 -15.89 -3.93 -13.50
C ASP A 361 -15.99 -2.49 -14.02
N SER A 362 -16.67 -1.60 -13.28
CA SER A 362 -16.74 -0.17 -13.61
C SER A 362 -15.36 0.50 -13.59
N VAL A 363 -14.50 0.17 -12.62
CA VAL A 363 -13.13 0.67 -12.59
C VAL A 363 -12.36 0.28 -13.84
N PHE A 364 -12.40 -0.98 -14.26
CA PHE A 364 -11.69 -1.44 -15.47
C PHE A 364 -12.22 -0.79 -16.75
N ARG A 365 -13.51 -0.40 -16.80
CA ARG A 365 -14.09 0.30 -17.96
C ARG A 365 -13.75 1.78 -18.02
N HIS A 366 -13.61 2.42 -16.87
CA HIS A 366 -13.52 3.88 -16.79
C HIS A 366 -12.14 4.41 -16.41
N ASP A 367 -11.37 3.68 -15.58
CA ASP A 367 -10.02 4.10 -15.20
C ASP A 367 -8.97 3.58 -16.19
N ARG A 368 -7.84 4.28 -16.26
CA ARG A 368 -6.61 3.69 -16.82
C ARG A 368 -6.13 2.56 -15.91
N PRO A 369 -5.33 1.61 -16.40
CA PRO A 369 -4.69 0.60 -15.56
C PRO A 369 -4.11 1.23 -14.29
N ARG A 370 -4.36 0.60 -13.15
CA ARG A 370 -4.00 1.18 -11.84
C ARG A 370 -2.60 0.81 -11.40
N GLY A 371 -2.16 -0.40 -11.77
CA GLY A 371 -0.89 -0.92 -11.32
C GLY A 371 -0.81 -0.92 -9.80
N LEU A 372 0.22 -0.30 -9.25
CA LEU A 372 0.41 -0.21 -7.81
C LEU A 372 -0.64 0.66 -7.09
N TYR A 373 -1.21 1.67 -7.75
CA TYR A 373 -2.26 2.50 -7.13
C TYR A 373 -3.50 1.67 -6.77
N SER A 374 -4.00 1.78 -5.55
CA SER A 374 -5.07 0.92 -4.98
C SER A 374 -4.73 -0.57 -4.91
N GLY A 375 -3.48 -0.92 -5.20
CA GLY A 375 -2.85 -2.19 -4.87
C GLY A 375 -2.37 -2.22 -3.42
N ALA A 376 -1.38 -3.04 -3.11
CA ALA A 376 -0.80 -3.11 -1.78
C ALA A 376 0.72 -3.29 -1.81
N VAL A 377 1.41 -2.71 -0.83
CA VAL A 377 2.79 -3.10 -0.49
C VAL A 377 2.73 -4.21 0.55
N LEU A 378 3.54 -5.23 0.35
CA LEU A 378 3.51 -6.48 1.12
C LEU A 378 4.77 -6.68 1.95
N MET A 379 4.57 -7.31 3.09
CA MET A 379 5.57 -8.09 3.82
C MET A 379 5.03 -9.50 4.04
N VAL A 380 5.80 -10.51 3.67
CA VAL A 380 5.45 -11.94 3.87
C VAL A 380 6.57 -12.61 4.65
N SER A 381 6.22 -13.22 5.78
CA SER A 381 7.19 -13.93 6.62
C SER A 381 7.42 -15.37 6.14
N PRO A 382 8.52 -16.01 6.53
CA PRO A 382 8.77 -17.43 6.24
C PRO A 382 7.78 -18.37 6.94
N THR A 383 7.05 -17.90 7.96
CA THR A 383 5.97 -18.66 8.64
C THR A 383 4.66 -18.60 7.87
N GLY A 384 4.56 -17.75 6.84
CA GLY A 384 3.35 -17.50 6.06
C GLY A 384 2.46 -16.39 6.63
N ALA A 385 2.90 -15.68 7.69
CA ALA A 385 2.25 -14.44 8.10
C ALA A 385 2.45 -13.39 7.00
N LEU A 386 1.43 -12.55 6.79
CA LEU A 386 1.40 -11.59 5.68
C LEU A 386 0.77 -10.27 6.16
N GLU A 387 1.34 -9.17 5.73
CA GLU A 387 0.72 -7.85 5.88
C GLU A 387 0.68 -7.15 4.51
N ALA A 388 -0.45 -6.50 4.20
CA ALA A 388 -0.71 -5.78 2.96
C ALA A 388 -1.22 -4.38 3.28
N ALA A 389 -0.39 -3.36 3.06
CA ALA A 389 -0.75 -1.94 3.21
C ALA A 389 -1.32 -1.39 1.91
N LEU A 390 -2.48 -0.73 1.99
CA LEU A 390 -3.13 -0.13 0.83
C LEU A 390 -2.28 0.99 0.22
N VAL A 391 -2.03 0.92 -1.08
CA VAL A 391 -1.25 1.95 -1.77
C VAL A 391 -2.13 3.12 -2.19
N LEU A 392 -2.12 4.14 -1.37
CA LEU A 392 -2.70 5.47 -1.58
C LEU A 392 -1.71 6.53 -1.12
N ARG A 393 -1.96 7.79 -1.47
CA ARG A 393 -1.12 8.93 -1.06
C ARG A 393 0.36 8.68 -1.40
N ALA A 394 0.61 8.37 -2.67
CA ALA A 394 1.92 7.98 -3.16
C ALA A 394 2.32 8.72 -4.44
N VAL A 395 3.61 8.84 -4.63
CA VAL A 395 4.25 9.23 -5.89
C VAL A 395 4.81 7.97 -6.54
N TYR A 396 4.78 7.93 -7.85
CA TYR A 396 5.22 6.81 -8.68
C TYR A 396 6.16 7.30 -9.76
N GLN A 397 7.12 6.47 -10.14
CA GLN A 397 8.06 6.75 -11.23
C GLN A 397 8.49 5.45 -11.93
N THR A 398 8.63 5.51 -13.24
CA THR A 398 9.27 4.49 -14.07
C THR A 398 10.21 5.19 -15.06
N GLY A 399 10.87 4.43 -15.92
CA GLY A 399 11.65 5.00 -17.03
C GLY A 399 10.83 5.84 -18.01
N GLU A 400 9.49 5.75 -17.99
CA GLU A 400 8.59 6.50 -18.87
C GLU A 400 8.15 7.85 -18.28
N GLY A 401 8.29 8.05 -16.96
CA GLY A 401 7.92 9.28 -16.28
C GLY A 401 7.47 9.07 -14.85
N ALA A 402 7.08 10.18 -14.21
CA ALA A 402 6.60 10.18 -12.84
C ALA A 402 5.17 10.75 -12.76
N TRP A 403 4.40 10.30 -11.77
CA TRP A 403 3.02 10.74 -11.58
C TRP A 403 2.54 10.62 -10.12
N LEU A 404 1.48 11.36 -9.84
CA LEU A 404 0.63 11.21 -8.67
C LEU A 404 -0.71 10.62 -9.10
N ARG A 405 -1.43 9.93 -8.17
CA ARG A 405 -2.78 9.43 -8.43
C ARG A 405 -3.66 9.50 -7.19
N ALA A 406 -4.90 9.95 -7.37
CA ALA A 406 -5.91 9.93 -6.33
C ALA A 406 -7.29 9.63 -6.91
N GLY A 407 -8.20 9.13 -6.08
CA GLY A 407 -9.56 8.83 -6.45
C GLY A 407 -10.57 9.23 -5.37
N ALA A 408 -11.82 9.35 -5.77
CA ALA A 408 -12.94 9.61 -4.88
C ALA A 408 -14.05 8.57 -5.04
N GLY A 409 -14.87 8.43 -4.00
CA GLY A 409 -15.99 7.51 -3.95
C GLY A 409 -17.25 8.09 -4.58
N VAL A 410 -17.61 7.62 -5.77
CA VAL A 410 -18.78 8.08 -6.51
C VAL A 410 -20.00 7.29 -6.08
N VAL A 411 -21.05 8.00 -5.69
CA VAL A 411 -22.40 7.51 -5.34
C VAL A 411 -23.46 8.30 -6.12
N ALA A 412 -24.73 7.94 -6.02
CA ALA A 412 -25.83 8.58 -6.76
C ALA A 412 -25.94 10.10 -6.54
N GLN A 413 -25.52 10.60 -5.38
CA GLN A 413 -25.57 12.03 -5.03
C GLN A 413 -24.26 12.77 -5.34
N SER A 414 -23.27 12.10 -5.92
CA SER A 414 -21.98 12.69 -6.24
C SER A 414 -22.09 13.75 -7.32
N LEU A 415 -21.37 14.84 -7.14
CA LEU A 415 -21.23 15.93 -8.09
C LEU A 415 -19.82 15.90 -8.69
N PRO A 416 -19.64 15.88 -10.03
CA PRO A 416 -18.34 15.78 -10.67
C PRO A 416 -17.31 16.78 -10.16
N GLU A 417 -17.72 18.04 -9.93
CA GLU A 417 -16.81 19.08 -9.41
C GLU A 417 -16.38 18.79 -7.96
N ARG A 418 -17.30 18.28 -7.13
CA ARG A 418 -16.96 17.98 -5.72
C ARG A 418 -16.03 16.77 -5.63
N GLU A 419 -16.26 15.73 -6.44
CA GLU A 419 -15.39 14.56 -6.47
C GLU A 419 -14.01 14.91 -7.03
N PHE A 420 -13.93 15.82 -8.00
CA PHE A 420 -12.67 16.36 -8.48
C PHE A 420 -11.92 17.11 -7.37
N GLU A 421 -12.61 18.00 -6.63
CA GLU A 421 -12.01 18.71 -5.49
C GLU A 421 -11.50 17.72 -4.43
N GLU A 422 -12.23 16.65 -4.14
CA GLU A 422 -11.80 15.63 -3.20
C GLU A 422 -10.51 14.95 -3.66
N THR A 423 -10.35 14.70 -4.98
CA THR A 423 -9.07 14.19 -5.48
C THR A 423 -7.93 15.19 -5.30
N CYS A 424 -8.18 16.51 -5.45
CA CYS A 424 -7.17 17.54 -5.19
C CYS A 424 -6.77 17.56 -3.71
N GLU A 425 -7.76 17.50 -2.80
CA GLU A 425 -7.53 17.41 -1.36
C GLU A 425 -6.65 16.19 -0.99
N LYS A 426 -6.96 15.03 -1.57
CA LYS A 426 -6.17 13.80 -1.36
C LYS A 426 -4.76 13.88 -1.93
N LEU A 427 -4.58 14.47 -3.11
CA LEU A 427 -3.26 14.74 -3.68
C LEU A 427 -2.45 15.72 -2.82
N GLY A 428 -3.11 16.62 -2.11
CA GLY A 428 -2.50 17.54 -1.15
C GLY A 428 -1.72 16.87 -0.01
N SER A 429 -1.92 15.56 0.20
CA SER A 429 -1.13 14.80 1.18
C SER A 429 0.26 14.38 0.68
N VAL A 430 0.53 14.50 -0.63
CA VAL A 430 1.81 14.10 -1.25
C VAL A 430 2.41 15.21 -2.10
N ALA A 431 1.60 15.86 -2.94
CA ALA A 431 2.05 16.85 -3.92
C ALA A 431 2.93 17.98 -3.35
N PRO A 432 2.65 18.51 -2.12
CA PRO A 432 3.48 19.54 -1.52
C PRO A 432 4.88 19.07 -1.12
N TYR A 433 5.13 17.78 -1.13
CA TYR A 433 6.37 17.17 -0.63
C TYR A 433 7.19 16.51 -1.74
N VAL A 434 6.78 16.63 -3.00
CA VAL A 434 7.53 16.10 -4.14
C VAL A 434 8.84 16.87 -4.29
N VAL A 435 9.95 16.14 -4.37
CA VAL A 435 11.30 16.69 -4.59
C VAL A 435 11.73 16.32 -5.99
N LYS A 436 12.15 17.31 -6.75
CA LYS A 436 12.68 17.11 -8.11
C LYS A 436 14.14 16.67 -8.04
N MET A 437 14.52 15.71 -8.89
CA MET A 437 15.94 15.36 -9.12
C MET A 437 16.73 16.51 -9.72
#